data_e4e777e5365aa063b1c4cd977ad90bab
#
_entry.id   e4e777e5365aa063b1c4cd977ad90bab
#
_cell.length_a   1.000
_cell.length_b   1.000
_cell.length_c   1.000
_cell.angle_alpha   90.00
_cell.angle_beta   90.00
_cell.angle_gamma   90.00
#
_symmetry.space_group_name_H-M   'P 1'
#
loop_
_entity.id
_entity.type
_entity.pdbx_description
1 polymer ?
#
loop_
_entity_poly.entity_id
_entity_poly.type
_entity_poly.pdbx_seq_one_letter_code
_entity_poly.pdbx_strand_id
1 'polypeptide(L)'
;FQIWDRGNDGRQFSYHSHGSHVRSNIDGKIEGPDGEIYLLEIKSMNDASWKKFVKVGVASSHSHYADQCQFYMGASGMRNALFIAYNKNTSEYHAEIVTFDQFRYEGLLAKTERVLESGDGRRITNDGPSFFGCRFCSKRDACWEGLAPETACRTCAHSKPTGEGAWYCTQRKEVRDDPCDDYTTWKPGDKL
;
A
#
# COMPACT_ATOMS: atom_id res chain seq x y z
N PHE A 1 -15.47 -22.51 -10.51
CA PHE A 1 -14.57 -21.38 -10.20
C PHE A 1 -13.15 -21.89 -10.16
N GLN A 2 -12.26 -21.27 -10.90
CA GLN A 2 -10.83 -21.54 -10.83
C GLN A 2 -10.15 -20.46 -9.99
N ILE A 3 -9.22 -20.87 -9.11
CA ILE A 3 -8.47 -19.98 -8.24
C ILE A 3 -6.98 -20.20 -8.49
N TRP A 4 -6.23 -19.12 -8.56
CA TRP A 4 -4.77 -19.13 -8.66
C TRP A 4 -4.21 -18.28 -7.53
N ASP A 5 -3.45 -18.89 -6.63
CA ASP A 5 -2.77 -18.22 -5.53
C ASP A 5 -1.34 -17.79 -5.90
N ARG A 6 -0.80 -18.39 -6.99
CA ARG A 6 0.57 -18.16 -7.46
C ARG A 6 0.65 -18.14 -8.97
N GLY A 7 1.69 -17.48 -9.48
CA GLY A 7 2.07 -17.56 -10.88
C GLY A 7 2.70 -18.91 -11.26
N ASN A 8 2.94 -19.11 -12.55
CA ASN A 8 3.58 -20.33 -13.07
C ASN A 8 5.01 -20.54 -12.54
N ASP A 9 5.64 -19.49 -12.03
CA ASP A 9 6.95 -19.51 -11.37
C ASP A 9 6.89 -19.87 -9.87
N GLY A 10 5.70 -20.19 -9.36
CA GLY A 10 5.44 -20.51 -7.95
C GLY A 10 5.47 -19.31 -7.00
N ARG A 11 5.61 -18.08 -7.52
CA ARG A 11 5.64 -16.86 -6.71
C ARG A 11 4.25 -16.24 -6.59
N GLN A 12 4.04 -15.49 -5.51
CA GLN A 12 2.86 -14.64 -5.35
C GLN A 12 2.76 -13.63 -6.50
N PHE A 13 1.56 -13.39 -6.99
CA PHE A 13 1.34 -12.36 -8.00
C PHE A 13 1.74 -10.99 -7.47
N SER A 14 2.59 -10.30 -8.22
CA SER A 14 3.10 -9.00 -7.86
C SER A 14 3.04 -8.07 -9.06
N TYR A 15 2.50 -6.89 -8.85
CA TYR A 15 2.44 -5.81 -9.85
C TYR A 15 3.25 -4.63 -9.35
N HIS A 16 3.99 -4.00 -10.23
CA HIS A 16 4.88 -2.91 -9.89
C HIS A 16 4.44 -1.64 -10.62
N SER A 17 4.57 -0.51 -9.94
CA SER A 17 4.33 0.82 -10.50
C SER A 17 5.33 1.84 -9.96
N HIS A 18 5.33 3.04 -10.53
CA HIS A 18 6.23 4.13 -10.11
C HIS A 18 7.70 3.70 -10.07
N GLY A 19 8.17 3.10 -11.17
CA GLY A 19 9.54 2.60 -11.24
C GLY A 19 9.88 1.55 -10.18
N SER A 20 8.93 0.68 -9.86
CA SER A 20 9.05 -0.36 -8.82
C SER A 20 9.17 0.12 -7.37
N HIS A 21 9.02 1.42 -7.11
CA HIS A 21 8.92 1.94 -5.74
C HIS A 21 7.61 1.54 -5.05
N VAL A 22 6.59 1.18 -5.82
CA VAL A 22 5.33 0.65 -5.33
C VAL A 22 5.13 -0.77 -5.82
N ARG A 23 4.90 -1.68 -4.88
CA ARG A 23 4.63 -3.09 -5.16
C ARG A 23 3.25 -3.48 -4.64
N SER A 24 2.46 -4.09 -5.49
CA SER A 24 1.13 -4.62 -5.22
C SER A 24 1.17 -6.14 -5.23
N ASN A 25 1.22 -6.76 -4.06
CA ASN A 25 1.14 -8.22 -3.91
C ASN A 25 -0.31 -8.59 -3.61
N ILE A 26 -0.94 -9.33 -4.50
CA ILE A 26 -2.33 -9.77 -4.35
C ILE A 26 -2.39 -11.19 -3.77
N ASP A 27 -3.45 -11.53 -3.05
CA ASP A 27 -3.61 -12.85 -2.45
C ASP A 27 -3.88 -13.93 -3.50
N GLY A 28 -4.43 -13.55 -4.65
CA GLY A 28 -4.66 -14.45 -5.77
C GLY A 28 -5.50 -13.84 -6.87
N LYS A 29 -5.91 -14.72 -7.79
CA LYS A 29 -6.88 -14.45 -8.85
C LYS A 29 -7.98 -15.50 -8.79
N ILE A 30 -9.18 -15.14 -9.17
CA ILE A 30 -10.31 -16.05 -9.24
C ILE A 30 -11.13 -15.77 -10.49
N GLU A 31 -11.62 -16.84 -11.13
CA GLU A 31 -12.61 -16.71 -12.20
C GLU A 31 -13.95 -16.24 -11.60
N GLY A 32 -14.44 -15.12 -12.08
CA GLY A 32 -15.72 -14.54 -11.67
C GLY A 32 -16.92 -15.23 -12.29
N PRO A 33 -18.14 -14.88 -11.87
CA PRO A 33 -19.37 -15.48 -12.40
C PRO A 33 -19.64 -15.14 -13.87
N ASP A 34 -19.01 -14.11 -14.39
CA ASP A 34 -19.04 -13.63 -15.77
C ASP A 34 -17.93 -14.23 -16.66
N GLY A 35 -17.08 -15.10 -16.08
CA GLY A 35 -15.92 -15.68 -16.78
C GLY A 35 -14.68 -14.78 -16.82
N GLU A 36 -14.77 -13.56 -16.27
CA GLU A 36 -13.63 -12.65 -16.17
C GLU A 36 -12.75 -12.98 -14.96
N ILE A 37 -11.50 -12.58 -15.02
CA ILE A 37 -10.55 -12.78 -13.91
C ILE A 37 -10.67 -11.63 -12.92
N TYR A 38 -11.04 -11.97 -11.70
CA TYR A 38 -11.10 -11.04 -10.57
C TYR A 38 -9.85 -11.13 -9.71
N LEU A 39 -9.46 -10.01 -9.15
CA LEU A 39 -8.49 -9.96 -8.05
C LEU A 39 -9.08 -10.63 -6.81
N LEU A 40 -8.31 -11.46 -6.13
CA LEU A 40 -8.70 -12.04 -4.85
C LEU A 40 -7.94 -11.32 -3.72
N GLU A 41 -8.70 -10.83 -2.74
CA GLU A 41 -8.17 -10.19 -1.53
C GLU A 41 -8.86 -10.78 -0.30
N ILE A 42 -8.10 -11.32 0.65
CA ILE A 42 -8.61 -12.04 1.82
C ILE A 42 -8.14 -11.35 3.10
N LYS A 43 -9.06 -11.07 3.99
CA LYS A 43 -8.76 -10.47 5.30
C LYS A 43 -9.35 -11.28 6.45
N SER A 44 -8.58 -11.48 7.51
CA SER A 44 -9.11 -11.96 8.77
C SER A 44 -9.50 -10.78 9.67
N MET A 45 -10.69 -10.82 10.24
CA MET A 45 -11.26 -9.74 11.07
C MET A 45 -11.73 -10.28 12.41
N ASN A 46 -11.74 -9.42 13.44
CA ASN A 46 -12.51 -9.71 14.65
C ASN A 46 -14.01 -9.53 14.38
N ASP A 47 -14.84 -10.06 15.26
CA ASP A 47 -16.30 -10.07 15.09
C ASP A 47 -16.91 -8.67 14.88
N ALA A 48 -16.46 -7.66 15.63
CA ALA A 48 -16.98 -6.30 15.50
C ALA A 48 -16.66 -5.68 14.13
N SER A 49 -15.43 -5.84 13.63
CA SER A 49 -15.01 -5.38 12.31
C SER A 49 -15.73 -6.14 11.19
N TRP A 50 -15.88 -7.46 11.33
CA TRP A 50 -16.59 -8.30 10.38
C TRP A 50 -18.07 -7.91 10.26
N LYS A 51 -18.78 -7.75 11.39
CA LYS A 51 -20.18 -7.30 11.42
C LYS A 51 -20.34 -5.92 10.79
N LYS A 52 -19.40 -5.00 11.00
CA LYS A 52 -19.43 -3.70 10.35
C LYS A 52 -19.29 -3.85 8.84
N PHE A 53 -18.35 -4.69 8.37
CA PHE A 53 -18.18 -4.98 6.96
C PHE A 53 -19.46 -5.56 6.34
N VAL A 54 -20.03 -6.60 6.93
CA VAL A 54 -21.29 -7.22 6.46
C VAL A 54 -22.43 -6.20 6.35
N LYS A 55 -22.50 -5.24 7.27
CA LYS A 55 -23.57 -4.25 7.33
C LYS A 55 -23.47 -3.16 6.27
N VAL A 56 -22.29 -2.64 5.99
CA VAL A 56 -22.12 -1.41 5.18
C VAL A 56 -21.11 -1.52 4.05
N GLY A 57 -20.60 -2.72 3.79
CA GLY A 57 -19.61 -2.98 2.75
C GLY A 57 -18.20 -2.52 3.10
N VAL A 58 -17.20 -2.96 2.32
CA VAL A 58 -15.78 -2.69 2.58
C VAL A 58 -15.44 -1.21 2.42
N ALA A 59 -16.01 -0.53 1.43
CA ALA A 59 -15.71 0.87 1.16
C ALA A 59 -16.06 1.79 2.34
N SER A 60 -17.19 1.51 3.02
CA SER A 60 -17.67 2.31 4.15
C SER A 60 -17.11 1.84 5.49
N SER A 61 -16.84 0.56 5.65
CA SER A 61 -16.37 0.00 6.91
C SER A 61 -14.86 0.08 7.07
N HIS A 62 -14.12 -0.18 6.00
CA HIS A 62 -12.67 -0.33 5.96
C HIS A 62 -12.10 0.30 4.69
N SER A 63 -12.20 1.62 4.56
CA SER A 63 -11.83 2.36 3.34
C SER A 63 -10.41 2.05 2.85
N HIS A 64 -9.46 1.78 3.76
CA HIS A 64 -8.08 1.41 3.41
C HIS A 64 -7.98 0.05 2.69
N TYR A 65 -8.86 -0.92 2.97
CA TYR A 65 -8.92 -2.17 2.21
C TYR A 65 -9.56 -1.96 0.83
N ALA A 66 -10.58 -1.10 0.76
CA ALA A 66 -11.13 -0.71 -0.53
C ALA A 66 -10.09 0.04 -1.39
N ASP A 67 -9.30 0.95 -0.78
CA ASP A 67 -8.18 1.64 -1.46
C ASP A 67 -7.12 0.63 -1.94
N GLN A 68 -6.80 -0.38 -1.15
CA GLN A 68 -5.90 -1.46 -1.52
C GLN A 68 -6.41 -2.21 -2.75
N CYS A 69 -7.69 -2.61 -2.77
CA CYS A 69 -8.31 -3.25 -3.92
C CYS A 69 -8.26 -2.36 -5.18
N GLN A 70 -8.59 -1.07 -5.05
CA GLN A 70 -8.53 -0.13 -6.17
C GLN A 70 -7.12 0.01 -6.72
N PHE A 71 -6.13 0.16 -5.84
CA PHE A 71 -4.74 0.28 -6.24
C PHE A 71 -4.24 -0.99 -6.95
N TYR A 72 -4.59 -2.16 -6.44
CA TYR A 72 -4.22 -3.44 -7.03
C TYR A 72 -4.92 -3.69 -8.37
N MET A 73 -6.20 -3.35 -8.48
CA MET A 73 -6.94 -3.45 -9.74
C MET A 73 -6.35 -2.54 -10.81
N GLY A 74 -6.05 -1.28 -10.47
CA GLY A 74 -5.41 -0.35 -11.40
C GLY A 74 -4.02 -0.81 -11.85
N ALA A 75 -3.20 -1.36 -10.94
CA ALA A 75 -1.87 -1.88 -11.26
C ALA A 75 -1.91 -3.17 -12.11
N SER A 76 -2.95 -3.99 -11.98
CA SER A 76 -3.09 -5.29 -12.66
C SER A 76 -3.95 -5.25 -13.93
N GLY A 77 -4.73 -4.18 -14.12
CA GLY A 77 -5.71 -4.07 -15.21
C GLY A 77 -7.02 -4.84 -14.96
N MET A 78 -7.18 -5.50 -13.80
CA MET A 78 -8.43 -6.21 -13.46
C MET A 78 -9.54 -5.20 -13.11
N ARG A 79 -10.77 -5.53 -13.49
CA ARG A 79 -11.92 -4.63 -13.31
C ARG A 79 -12.72 -4.89 -12.03
N ASN A 80 -12.59 -6.09 -11.49
CA ASN A 80 -13.31 -6.51 -10.29
C ASN A 80 -12.34 -7.16 -9.31
N ALA A 81 -12.64 -7.01 -8.02
CA ALA A 81 -12.00 -7.74 -6.93
C ALA A 81 -13.05 -8.50 -6.13
N LEU A 82 -12.77 -9.75 -5.81
CA LEU A 82 -13.51 -10.50 -4.79
C LEU A 82 -12.81 -10.26 -3.46
N PHE A 83 -13.42 -9.44 -2.62
CA PHE A 83 -12.97 -9.18 -1.25
C PHE A 83 -13.64 -10.16 -0.31
N ILE A 84 -12.86 -10.98 0.39
CA ILE A 84 -13.37 -11.97 1.35
C ILE A 84 -12.89 -11.61 2.76
N ALA A 85 -13.81 -11.57 3.71
CA ALA A 85 -13.47 -11.44 5.12
C ALA A 85 -13.82 -12.72 5.89
N TYR A 86 -12.85 -13.22 6.66
CA TYR A 86 -13.00 -14.31 7.61
C TYR A 86 -13.14 -13.75 9.03
N ASN A 87 -14.25 -14.10 9.71
CA ASN A 87 -14.47 -13.78 11.11
C ASN A 87 -13.71 -14.80 11.98
N LYS A 88 -12.60 -14.39 12.56
CA LYS A 88 -11.76 -15.28 13.39
C LYS A 88 -12.36 -15.64 14.77
N ASN A 89 -13.49 -15.06 15.15
CA ASN A 89 -14.19 -15.40 16.37
C ASN A 89 -15.30 -16.45 16.15
N THR A 90 -15.96 -16.43 14.98
CA THR A 90 -17.10 -17.30 14.65
C THR A 90 -16.85 -18.24 13.50
N SER A 91 -15.72 -18.11 12.80
CA SER A 91 -15.37 -18.85 11.57
C SER A 91 -16.30 -18.61 10.39
N GLU A 92 -17.05 -17.52 10.40
CA GLU A 92 -17.93 -17.13 9.30
C GLU A 92 -17.15 -16.40 8.21
N TYR A 93 -17.64 -16.53 6.97
CA TYR A 93 -17.10 -15.80 5.81
C TYR A 93 -18.16 -14.86 5.24
N HIS A 94 -17.71 -13.72 4.75
CA HIS A 94 -18.51 -12.83 3.93
C HIS A 94 -17.69 -12.33 2.77
N ALA A 95 -18.31 -12.21 1.59
CA ALA A 95 -17.65 -11.77 0.37
C ALA A 95 -18.39 -10.60 -0.27
N GLU A 96 -17.65 -9.69 -0.88
CA GLU A 96 -18.16 -8.54 -1.63
C GLU A 96 -17.37 -8.42 -2.95
N ILE A 97 -18.06 -8.15 -4.05
CA ILE A 97 -17.43 -7.79 -5.31
C ILE A 97 -17.20 -6.28 -5.29
N VAL A 98 -15.94 -5.89 -5.36
CA VAL A 98 -15.52 -4.48 -5.45
C VAL A 98 -15.21 -4.17 -6.91
N THR A 99 -15.94 -3.26 -7.51
CA THR A 99 -15.72 -2.82 -8.89
C THR A 99 -14.68 -1.70 -8.93
N PHE A 100 -13.89 -1.67 -10.00
CA PHE A 100 -12.86 -0.63 -10.22
C PHE A 100 -13.48 0.75 -10.38
N ASP A 101 -12.99 1.69 -9.58
CA ASP A 101 -13.33 3.11 -9.59
C ASP A 101 -12.12 3.91 -10.05
N GLN A 102 -12.17 4.38 -11.28
CA GLN A 102 -11.10 5.16 -11.91
C GLN A 102 -10.76 6.41 -11.12
N PHE A 103 -11.76 7.16 -10.65
CA PHE A 103 -11.55 8.41 -9.93
C PHE A 103 -10.83 8.18 -8.58
N ARG A 104 -11.25 7.14 -7.86
CA ARG A 104 -10.60 6.75 -6.61
C ARG A 104 -9.16 6.30 -6.85
N TYR A 105 -8.91 5.52 -7.89
CA TYR A 105 -7.58 5.08 -8.27
C TYR A 105 -6.66 6.26 -8.64
N GLU A 106 -7.13 7.22 -9.43
CA GLU A 106 -6.36 8.43 -9.78
C GLU A 106 -5.98 9.25 -8.54
N GLY A 107 -6.89 9.36 -7.56
CA GLY A 107 -6.58 9.99 -6.29
C GLY A 107 -5.48 9.27 -5.50
N LEU A 108 -5.45 7.93 -5.56
CA LEU A 108 -4.38 7.12 -4.94
C LEU A 108 -3.04 7.29 -5.67
N LEU A 109 -3.05 7.34 -7.01
CA LEU A 109 -1.86 7.63 -7.81
C LEU A 109 -1.27 8.99 -7.48
N ALA A 110 -2.09 10.05 -7.53
CA ALA A 110 -1.64 11.40 -7.20
C ALA A 110 -1.06 11.51 -5.78
N LYS A 111 -1.61 10.76 -4.81
CA LYS A 111 -1.05 10.66 -3.46
C LYS A 111 0.32 9.98 -3.48
N THR A 112 0.47 8.90 -4.24
CA THR A 112 1.72 8.14 -4.36
C THR A 112 2.82 8.98 -5.02
N GLU A 113 2.51 9.64 -6.13
CA GLU A 113 3.42 10.55 -6.84
C GLU A 113 3.90 11.67 -5.92
N ARG A 114 2.99 12.33 -5.20
CA ARG A 114 3.37 13.35 -4.24
C ARG A 114 4.34 12.83 -3.17
N VAL A 115 4.12 11.61 -2.65
CA VAL A 115 5.03 11.04 -1.64
C VAL A 115 6.40 10.73 -2.22
N LEU A 116 6.46 10.23 -3.45
CA LEU A 116 7.72 9.90 -4.13
C LEU A 116 8.50 11.16 -4.54
N GLU A 117 7.81 12.20 -5.01
CA GLU A 117 8.44 13.42 -5.52
C GLU A 117 8.84 14.40 -4.41
N SER A 118 7.99 14.53 -3.38
CA SER A 118 8.21 15.53 -2.33
C SER A 118 8.84 14.97 -1.08
N GLY A 119 8.85 13.63 -0.91
CA GLY A 119 9.20 13.00 0.36
C GLY A 119 8.31 13.42 1.53
N ASP A 120 7.23 14.17 1.27
CA ASP A 120 6.34 14.75 2.29
C ASP A 120 5.33 13.72 2.80
N GLY A 121 5.72 12.99 3.82
CA GLY A 121 4.84 12.15 4.62
C GLY A 121 4.02 12.98 5.59
N ARG A 122 2.91 13.58 5.12
CA ARG A 122 2.00 14.33 6.00
C ARG A 122 1.46 13.45 7.12
N ARG A 123 1.36 14.01 8.30
CA ARG A 123 0.68 13.35 9.42
C ARG A 123 -0.77 13.06 9.06
N ILE A 124 -1.26 11.89 9.47
CA ILE A 124 -2.66 11.48 9.25
C ILE A 124 -3.65 12.23 10.15
N THR A 125 -3.15 12.89 11.18
CA THR A 125 -3.93 13.69 12.15
C THR A 125 -3.06 14.75 12.79
N ASN A 126 -3.69 15.78 13.33
CA ASN A 126 -3.07 16.78 14.21
C ASN A 126 -3.45 16.54 15.69
N ASP A 127 -4.23 15.51 16.02
CA ASP A 127 -4.76 15.24 17.36
C ASP A 127 -3.73 14.64 18.33
N GLY A 128 -2.49 14.45 17.88
CA GLY A 128 -1.40 13.94 18.69
C GLY A 128 -1.12 12.45 18.54
N PRO A 129 -0.07 11.94 19.21
CA PRO A 129 0.38 10.54 19.08
C PRO A 129 -0.60 9.52 19.69
N SER A 130 -1.55 9.96 20.52
CA SER A 130 -2.58 9.10 21.11
C SER A 130 -3.74 8.78 20.17
N PHE A 131 -3.84 9.45 19.03
CA PHE A 131 -4.83 9.14 18.00
C PHE A 131 -4.80 7.65 17.64
N PHE A 132 -5.99 7.04 17.50
CA PHE A 132 -6.09 5.59 17.30
C PHE A 132 -5.22 5.07 16.16
N GLY A 133 -5.19 5.75 15.01
CA GLY A 133 -4.36 5.39 13.86
C GLY A 133 -2.85 5.48 14.11
N CYS A 134 -2.41 6.28 15.12
CA CYS A 134 -1.01 6.41 15.49
C CYS A 134 -0.54 5.34 16.48
N ARG A 135 -1.46 4.74 17.26
CA ARG A 135 -1.10 3.77 18.32
C ARG A 135 -0.28 2.58 17.83
N PHE A 136 -0.59 2.09 16.63
CA PHE A 136 0.04 0.92 16.05
C PHE A 136 0.91 1.28 14.83
N CYS A 137 1.17 2.56 14.63
CA CYS A 137 2.00 3.03 13.52
C CYS A 137 3.48 2.89 13.86
N SER A 138 4.22 2.12 13.09
CA SER A 138 5.67 1.96 13.25
C SER A 138 6.47 3.25 13.02
N LYS A 139 5.83 4.30 12.48
CA LYS A 139 6.44 5.63 12.24
C LYS A 139 5.98 6.70 13.23
N ARG A 140 5.25 6.32 14.29
CA ARG A 140 4.71 7.25 15.29
C ARG A 140 5.83 8.12 15.89
N ASP A 141 6.89 7.49 16.32
CA ASP A 141 7.97 8.15 17.04
C ASP A 141 8.77 9.08 16.11
N ALA A 142 8.95 8.71 14.84
CA ALA A 142 9.50 9.62 13.83
C ALA A 142 8.59 10.84 13.58
N CYS A 143 7.26 10.64 13.55
CA CYS A 143 6.30 11.71 13.31
C CYS A 143 6.15 12.69 14.50
N TRP A 144 6.22 12.19 15.72
CA TRP A 144 5.84 12.97 16.92
C TRP A 144 6.99 13.28 17.86
N GLU A 145 7.99 12.41 17.93
CA GLU A 145 9.11 12.51 18.86
C GLU A 145 10.42 12.92 18.17
N GLY A 146 10.38 13.08 16.83
CA GLY A 146 11.55 13.50 16.06
C GLY A 146 12.66 12.45 16.01
N LEU A 147 12.32 11.16 16.25
CA LEU A 147 13.29 10.08 16.09
C LEU A 147 13.83 10.07 14.65
N ALA A 148 15.14 10.04 14.53
CA ALA A 148 15.80 9.96 13.24
C ALA A 148 15.34 8.69 12.49
N PRO A 149 15.06 8.78 11.19
CA PRO A 149 14.78 7.61 10.40
C PRO A 149 16.00 6.68 10.34
N GLU A 150 15.75 5.41 10.02
CA GLU A 150 16.82 4.46 9.74
C GLU A 150 17.80 5.03 8.70
N THR A 151 19.10 4.88 8.93
CA THR A 151 20.13 5.30 7.97
C THR A 151 20.11 4.39 6.74
N ALA A 152 19.57 4.90 5.64
CA ALA A 152 19.44 4.18 4.37
C ALA A 152 19.38 5.19 3.21
N CYS A 153 19.71 4.78 2.00
CA CYS A 153 19.61 5.67 0.84
C CYS A 153 18.21 6.27 0.69
N ARG A 154 17.14 5.50 0.92
CA ARG A 154 15.74 5.97 0.87
C ARG A 154 15.38 7.08 1.88
N THR A 155 16.22 7.31 2.89
CA THR A 155 16.03 8.36 3.91
C THR A 155 17.08 9.44 3.83
N CYS A 156 17.90 9.43 2.79
CA CYS A 156 18.99 10.40 2.57
C CYS A 156 18.51 11.61 1.76
N ALA A 157 18.91 12.81 2.16
CA ALA A 157 18.60 14.05 1.45
C ALA A 157 19.23 14.14 0.04
N HIS A 158 20.22 13.29 -0.25
CA HIS A 158 20.90 13.23 -1.56
C HIS A 158 20.33 12.14 -2.49
N SER A 159 19.26 11.47 -2.10
CA SER A 159 18.71 10.36 -2.87
C SER A 159 17.45 10.76 -3.66
N LYS A 160 17.39 10.26 -4.90
CA LYS A 160 16.20 10.36 -5.76
C LYS A 160 15.76 8.97 -6.19
N PRO A 161 14.44 8.71 -6.30
CA PRO A 161 13.96 7.45 -6.81
C PRO A 161 14.34 7.27 -8.28
N THR A 162 14.68 6.03 -8.66
CA THR A 162 14.93 5.65 -10.06
C THR A 162 13.76 4.86 -10.65
N GLY A 163 13.81 4.58 -11.96
CA GLY A 163 12.77 3.79 -12.64
C GLY A 163 12.73 2.30 -12.25
N GLU A 164 13.68 1.78 -11.48
CA GLU A 164 13.81 0.35 -11.16
C GLU A 164 13.67 0.04 -9.67
N GLY A 165 13.12 0.98 -8.90
CA GLY A 165 12.95 0.84 -7.45
C GLY A 165 14.21 1.06 -6.63
N ALA A 166 15.30 1.47 -7.27
CA ALA A 166 16.57 1.81 -6.65
C ALA A 166 16.65 3.32 -6.35
N TRP A 167 17.74 3.75 -5.73
CA TRP A 167 17.97 5.13 -5.34
C TRP A 167 19.22 5.70 -5.99
N TYR A 168 19.07 6.80 -6.72
CA TYR A 168 20.20 7.53 -7.31
C TYR A 168 20.73 8.56 -6.32
N CYS A 169 22.01 8.47 -5.98
CA CYS A 169 22.70 9.45 -5.14
C CYS A 169 23.14 10.66 -5.97
N THR A 170 22.59 11.84 -5.70
CA THR A 170 22.94 13.08 -6.40
C THR A 170 24.35 13.59 -6.03
N GLN A 171 24.84 13.23 -4.84
CA GLN A 171 26.18 13.59 -4.37
C GLN A 171 27.26 12.74 -5.04
N ARG A 172 27.06 11.41 -5.08
CA ARG A 172 28.04 10.46 -5.68
C ARG A 172 27.77 10.17 -7.16
N LYS A 173 26.64 10.62 -7.70
CA LYS A 173 26.23 10.44 -9.09
C LYS A 173 26.14 8.96 -9.52
N GLU A 174 25.66 8.11 -8.65
CA GLU A 174 25.51 6.67 -8.88
C GLU A 174 24.23 6.11 -8.25
N VAL A 175 23.79 4.94 -8.72
CA VAL A 175 22.69 4.19 -8.09
C VAL A 175 23.26 3.40 -6.91
N ARG A 176 22.61 3.51 -5.75
CA ARG A 176 23.03 2.86 -4.49
C ARG A 176 21.83 2.40 -3.68
N ASP A 177 22.02 1.33 -2.94
CA ASP A 177 21.05 0.84 -1.94
C ASP A 177 21.59 0.99 -0.50
N ASP A 178 22.91 0.95 -0.34
CA ASP A 178 23.57 1.09 0.95
C ASP A 178 23.96 2.53 1.27
N PRO A 179 23.79 2.97 2.53
CA PRO A 179 24.20 4.28 2.97
C PRO A 179 25.74 4.44 2.93
N CYS A 180 26.20 5.67 2.87
CA CYS A 180 27.62 6.02 2.83
C CYS A 180 27.97 7.09 3.86
N ASP A 181 29.23 7.44 3.98
CA ASP A 181 29.73 8.45 4.93
C ASP A 181 29.16 9.85 4.68
N ASP A 182 28.68 10.13 3.44
CA ASP A 182 28.02 11.40 3.10
C ASP A 182 26.51 11.38 3.40
N TYR A 183 26.01 10.37 4.13
CA TYR A 183 24.61 10.30 4.49
C TYR A 183 24.17 11.55 5.25
N THR A 184 23.11 12.16 4.75
CA THR A 184 22.43 13.28 5.38
C THR A 184 20.96 12.94 5.52
N THR A 185 20.43 12.94 6.74
CA THR A 185 19.02 12.66 6.96
C THR A 185 18.15 13.67 6.22
N TRP A 186 17.25 13.17 5.38
CA TRP A 186 16.23 13.99 4.74
C TRP A 186 15.32 14.65 5.78
N LYS A 187 15.00 15.92 5.58
CA LYS A 187 14.08 16.69 6.43
C LYS A 187 12.92 17.22 5.59
N PRO A 188 11.72 17.36 6.19
CA PRO A 188 10.61 18.03 5.51
C PRO A 188 11.02 19.42 5.01
N GLY A 189 10.85 19.66 3.70
CA GLY A 189 11.29 20.88 3.03
C GLY A 189 12.59 20.76 2.23
N ASP A 190 13.37 19.70 2.41
CA ASP A 190 14.47 19.38 1.50
C ASP A 190 13.88 19.06 0.13
N LYS A 191 14.43 19.67 -0.93
CA LYS A 191 14.05 19.34 -2.32
C LYS A 191 14.76 18.06 -2.73
N LEU A 192 14.00 17.09 -3.21
CA LEU A 192 14.52 15.91 -3.89
C LEU A 192 15.13 16.26 -5.27
#